data_f096cd80851dd1de8700f69071975e59
#
_entry.id   f096cd80851dd1de8700f69071975e59
#
_cell.length_a   1.000
_cell.length_b   1.000
_cell.length_c   1.000
_cell.angle_alpha   90.00
_cell.angle_beta   90.00
_cell.angle_gamma   90.00
#
_symmetry.space_group_name_H-M   'P 1'
#
loop_
_entity.id
_entity.type
_entity.pdbx_description
1 polymer ?
#
loop_
_entity_poly.entity_id
_entity_poly.type
_entity_poly.pdbx_seq_one_letter_code
_entity_poly.pdbx_strand_id
1 'polypeptide(L)'
;MLNYEVFSKENQPTEAEIKDFMGAEILELFSDLDDLLREKHKVKPKLAYSSCAMDSNIWRGWNIKYKKSGKSLCTIYPQQGYFLVLIPGKYFEVRNEDTVDEVKLAIEIRKSEISAKKKTKQ
;
A
#
# COMPACT_ATOMS: atom_id res chain seq x y z
N MET A 1 -17.59 -11.87 1.58
CA MET A 1 -16.56 -12.24 2.58
C MET A 1 -15.39 -11.28 2.52
N LEU A 2 -15.02 -10.79 3.66
CA LEU A 2 -13.94 -9.83 3.70
C LEU A 2 -12.60 -10.53 3.77
N ASN A 3 -11.67 -9.97 3.05
CA ASN A 3 -10.41 -10.63 2.78
C ASN A 3 -9.48 -10.72 3.97
N TYR A 4 -9.59 -9.78 4.87
CA TYR A 4 -8.69 -9.75 6.01
C TYR A 4 -8.82 -11.00 6.87
N GLU A 5 -9.92 -11.73 6.74
CA GLU A 5 -10.13 -12.93 7.54
C GLU A 5 -9.33 -14.12 7.02
N VAL A 6 -8.78 -14.01 5.83
CA VAL A 6 -7.98 -15.09 5.27
C VAL A 6 -6.68 -15.26 6.05
N PHE A 7 -6.10 -14.13 6.47
CA PHE A 7 -4.86 -14.16 7.24
C PHE A 7 -5.12 -13.52 8.59
N SER A 8 -5.17 -14.34 9.64
CA SER A 8 -5.42 -13.82 10.97
C SER A 8 -4.19 -13.09 11.50
N LYS A 9 -4.39 -12.35 12.58
CA LYS A 9 -3.31 -11.60 13.20
C LYS A 9 -2.13 -12.49 13.56
N GLU A 10 -2.42 -13.72 13.99
CA GLU A 10 -1.38 -14.66 14.43
C GLU A 10 -0.71 -15.38 13.27
N ASN A 11 -1.23 -15.24 12.07
CA ASN A 11 -0.73 -15.96 10.90
C ASN A 11 -0.28 -15.00 9.82
N GLN A 12 0.91 -14.43 10.01
CA GLN A 12 1.44 -13.51 9.04
C GLN A 12 1.64 -14.20 7.69
N PRO A 13 1.06 -13.66 6.63
CA PRO A 13 1.24 -14.25 5.31
C PRO A 13 2.63 -13.99 4.76
N THR A 14 3.05 -14.87 3.86
CA THR A 14 4.27 -14.61 3.10
C THR A 14 3.94 -13.70 1.93
N GLU A 15 4.98 -13.14 1.32
CA GLU A 15 4.78 -12.31 0.13
C GLU A 15 4.08 -13.08 -0.97
N ALA A 16 4.46 -14.34 -1.16
CA ALA A 16 3.84 -15.18 -2.18
C ALA A 16 2.36 -15.41 -1.89
N GLU A 17 2.01 -15.60 -0.63
CA GLU A 17 0.62 -15.80 -0.24
C GLU A 17 -0.22 -14.56 -0.52
N ILE A 18 0.34 -13.38 -0.24
CA ILE A 18 -0.36 -12.13 -0.51
C ILE A 18 -0.60 -11.96 -2.00
N LYS A 19 0.41 -12.26 -2.80
CA LYS A 19 0.29 -12.15 -4.25
C LYS A 19 -0.73 -13.11 -4.81
N ASP A 20 -0.73 -14.34 -4.30
CA ASP A 20 -1.71 -15.33 -4.72
C ASP A 20 -3.13 -14.89 -4.36
N PHE A 21 -3.27 -14.30 -3.18
CA PHE A 21 -4.55 -13.80 -2.70
C PHE A 21 -5.11 -12.71 -3.61
N MET A 22 -4.27 -11.78 -4.05
CA MET A 22 -4.70 -10.71 -4.93
C MET A 22 -5.08 -11.20 -6.33
N GLY A 23 -4.44 -12.27 -6.79
CA GLY A 23 -4.74 -12.82 -8.09
C GLY A 23 -3.78 -12.36 -9.17
N ALA A 24 -3.60 -13.23 -10.16
CA ALA A 24 -2.61 -13.00 -11.21
C ALA A 24 -2.89 -11.74 -12.03
N GLU A 25 -4.16 -11.41 -12.21
CA GLU A 25 -4.52 -10.30 -13.06
C GLU A 25 -4.07 -8.96 -12.51
N ILE A 26 -4.07 -8.83 -11.18
CA ILE A 26 -3.69 -7.58 -10.54
C ILE A 26 -2.21 -7.52 -10.20
N LEU A 27 -1.52 -8.64 -10.31
CA LEU A 27 -0.12 -8.74 -9.90
C LEU A 27 0.80 -7.79 -10.63
N GLU A 28 0.58 -7.61 -11.93
CA GLU A 28 1.43 -6.71 -12.70
C GLU A 28 1.34 -5.29 -12.20
N LEU A 29 0.13 -4.87 -11.87
CA LEU A 29 -0.09 -3.52 -11.36
C LEU A 29 0.56 -3.35 -9.99
N PHE A 30 0.41 -4.36 -9.15
CA PHE A 30 1.03 -4.32 -7.83
C PHE A 30 2.56 -4.28 -7.96
N SER A 31 3.12 -5.13 -8.81
CA SER A 31 4.57 -5.18 -8.99
C SER A 31 5.12 -3.86 -9.53
N ASP A 32 4.38 -3.25 -10.44
CA ASP A 32 4.78 -1.96 -10.99
C ASP A 32 4.93 -0.91 -9.88
N LEU A 33 3.96 -0.85 -8.99
CA LEU A 33 4.03 0.09 -7.88
C LEU A 33 5.11 -0.29 -6.88
N ASP A 34 5.21 -1.57 -6.55
CA ASP A 34 6.20 -2.04 -5.57
C ASP A 34 7.61 -1.75 -6.07
N ASP A 35 7.86 -2.03 -7.36
CA ASP A 35 9.17 -1.77 -7.94
C ASP A 35 9.50 -0.28 -7.94
N LEU A 36 8.52 0.55 -8.27
CA LEU A 36 8.71 2.00 -8.24
C LEU A 36 9.12 2.46 -6.86
N LEU A 37 8.42 1.97 -5.85
CA LEU A 37 8.70 2.37 -4.47
C LEU A 37 10.08 1.90 -4.02
N ARG A 38 10.44 0.67 -4.35
CA ARG A 38 11.73 0.13 -3.95
C ARG A 38 12.89 0.77 -4.70
N GLU A 39 12.73 0.94 -6.00
CA GLU A 39 13.85 1.35 -6.86
C GLU A 39 13.97 2.86 -7.00
N LYS A 40 12.86 3.52 -7.29
CA LYS A 40 12.91 4.97 -7.49
C LYS A 40 12.90 5.73 -6.18
N HIS A 41 12.06 5.31 -5.26
CA HIS A 41 11.91 6.04 -4.00
C HIS A 41 12.74 5.48 -2.86
N LYS A 42 13.40 4.34 -3.09
CA LYS A 42 14.30 3.72 -2.13
C LYS A 42 13.60 3.40 -0.81
N VAL A 43 12.40 2.89 -0.90
CA VAL A 43 11.59 2.55 0.26
C VAL A 43 11.38 1.04 0.33
N LYS A 44 11.64 0.45 1.49
CA LYS A 44 11.42 -0.97 1.67
C LYS A 44 10.04 -1.22 2.27
N PRO A 45 9.31 -2.19 1.73
CA PRO A 45 8.00 -2.53 2.28
C PRO A 45 8.13 -3.24 3.60
N LYS A 46 7.13 -3.05 4.44
CA LYS A 46 7.06 -3.74 5.72
C LYS A 46 5.64 -4.20 5.97
N LEU A 47 5.48 -5.47 6.30
CA LEU A 47 4.16 -5.99 6.63
C LEU A 47 3.73 -5.53 8.02
N ALA A 48 2.46 -5.22 8.15
CA ALA A 48 1.88 -4.81 9.41
C ALA A 48 0.44 -5.30 9.46
N TYR A 49 -0.06 -5.46 10.66
CA TYR A 49 -1.45 -5.85 10.84
C TYR A 49 -2.25 -4.68 11.39
N SER A 50 -3.38 -4.40 10.78
CA SER A 50 -4.27 -3.35 11.24
C SER A 50 -5.53 -3.97 11.81
N SER A 51 -5.86 -3.60 13.04
CA SER A 51 -7.09 -4.05 13.67
C SER A 51 -8.13 -2.94 13.69
N CYS A 52 -8.03 -2.04 12.73
CA CYS A 52 -8.92 -0.90 12.63
C CYS A 52 -10.38 -1.30 12.64
N ALA A 53 -11.16 -0.65 13.48
CA ALA A 53 -12.58 -0.96 13.63
C ALA A 53 -13.45 0.05 12.90
N MET A 54 -12.90 0.65 11.85
CA MET A 54 -13.64 1.62 11.06
C MET A 54 -14.83 0.96 10.37
N ASP A 55 -15.70 1.80 9.84
CA ASP A 55 -16.92 1.32 9.19
C ASP A 55 -16.68 0.25 8.15
N SER A 56 -15.59 0.37 7.41
CA SER A 56 -15.28 -0.56 6.36
C SER A 56 -14.16 -1.49 6.80
N ASN A 57 -14.40 -2.78 6.69
CA ASN A 57 -13.39 -3.76 7.07
C ASN A 57 -12.26 -3.87 6.06
N ILE A 58 -12.31 -3.13 4.97
CA ILE A 58 -11.25 -3.18 3.98
C ILE A 58 -9.92 -2.63 4.50
N TRP A 59 -9.96 -1.85 5.59
CA TRP A 59 -8.75 -1.31 6.19
C TRP A 59 -8.19 -2.22 7.28
N ARG A 60 -8.77 -3.38 7.44
CA ARG A 60 -8.38 -4.30 8.49
C ARG A 60 -7.57 -5.43 7.92
N GLY A 61 -6.64 -5.95 8.71
CA GLY A 61 -5.84 -7.09 8.31
C GLY A 61 -4.43 -6.72 7.95
N TRP A 62 -3.75 -7.65 7.29
CA TRP A 62 -2.35 -7.47 6.91
C TRP A 62 -2.23 -6.50 5.74
N ASN A 63 -1.29 -5.58 5.87
CA ASN A 63 -1.07 -4.56 4.86
C ASN A 63 0.43 -4.34 4.69
N ILE A 64 0.79 -3.64 3.62
CA ILE A 64 2.19 -3.39 3.29
C ILE A 64 2.44 -1.90 3.41
N LYS A 65 3.30 -1.53 4.35
CA LYS A 65 3.61 -0.12 4.61
C LYS A 65 4.90 0.27 3.92
N TYR A 66 4.88 1.44 3.32
CA TYR A 66 6.05 2.04 2.68
C TYR A 66 6.29 3.39 3.34
N LYS A 67 7.36 3.47 4.12
CA LYS A 67 7.68 4.68 4.86
C LYS A 67 8.95 5.32 4.36
N LYS A 68 8.96 6.65 4.35
CA LYS A 68 10.13 7.42 3.96
C LYS A 68 10.46 8.38 5.08
N SER A 69 11.69 8.30 5.60
CA SER A 69 12.12 9.16 6.69
C SER A 69 11.19 9.09 7.89
N GLY A 70 10.69 7.88 8.19
CA GLY A 70 9.81 7.67 9.33
C GLY A 70 8.36 8.09 9.11
N LYS A 71 8.04 8.58 7.92
CA LYS A 71 6.67 9.01 7.62
C LYS A 71 6.06 8.12 6.56
N SER A 72 4.74 7.94 6.63
CA SER A 72 4.05 7.10 5.68
C SER A 72 4.06 7.71 4.29
N LEU A 73 4.63 6.97 3.34
CA LEU A 73 4.54 7.37 1.94
C LEU A 73 3.25 6.82 1.36
N CYS A 74 3.01 5.53 1.59
CA CYS A 74 1.74 4.91 1.25
C CYS A 74 1.64 3.56 1.94
N THR A 75 0.43 3.02 1.97
CA THR A 75 0.17 1.70 2.53
C THR A 75 -0.73 0.96 1.54
N ILE A 76 -0.36 -0.28 1.22
CA ILE A 76 -1.15 -1.08 0.30
C ILE A 76 -1.91 -2.14 1.08
N TYR A 77 -3.23 -2.18 0.87
CA TYR A 77 -4.13 -3.16 1.50
C TYR A 77 -4.56 -4.15 0.44
N PRO A 78 -3.99 -5.37 0.45
CA PRO A 78 -4.35 -6.38 -0.55
C PRO A 78 -5.82 -6.80 -0.45
N GLN A 79 -6.45 -6.96 -1.59
CA GLN A 79 -7.82 -7.44 -1.67
C GLN A 79 -7.87 -8.52 -2.74
N GLN A 80 -9.00 -9.22 -2.83
CA GLN A 80 -9.16 -10.22 -3.88
C GLN A 80 -9.50 -9.53 -5.19
N GLY A 81 -8.58 -9.63 -6.15
CA GLY A 81 -8.80 -9.07 -7.46
C GLY A 81 -8.45 -7.60 -7.61
N TYR A 82 -7.98 -6.96 -6.55
CA TYR A 82 -7.56 -5.57 -6.60
C TYR A 82 -6.80 -5.24 -5.33
N PHE A 83 -6.35 -4.00 -5.19
CA PHE A 83 -5.76 -3.57 -3.92
C PHE A 83 -6.08 -2.11 -3.69
N LEU A 84 -5.98 -1.72 -2.43
CA LEU A 84 -6.21 -0.33 -2.03
C LEU A 84 -4.88 0.30 -1.70
N VAL A 85 -4.72 1.56 -2.05
CA VAL A 85 -3.53 2.32 -1.70
C VAL A 85 -3.97 3.50 -0.87
N LEU A 86 -3.48 3.56 0.36
CA LEU A 86 -3.78 4.66 1.25
C LEU A 86 -2.57 5.59 1.30
N ILE A 87 -2.81 6.84 0.94
CA ILE A 87 -1.80 7.90 1.05
C ILE A 87 -2.41 8.92 1.99
N PRO A 88 -1.64 9.49 2.94
CA PRO A 88 -2.25 10.41 3.88
C PRO A 88 -3.15 11.44 3.20
N GLY A 89 -4.41 11.46 3.59
CA GLY A 89 -5.39 12.37 3.04
C GLY A 89 -6.26 11.81 1.94
N LYS A 90 -5.93 10.65 1.39
CA LYS A 90 -6.75 10.07 0.33
C LYS A 90 -6.42 8.59 0.12
N TYR A 91 -7.25 7.91 -0.65
CA TYR A 91 -6.97 6.53 -0.99
C TYR A 91 -7.44 6.24 -2.41
N PHE A 92 -6.93 5.13 -2.95
CA PHE A 92 -7.24 4.70 -4.31
C PHE A 92 -7.60 3.24 -4.31
N GLU A 93 -8.57 2.89 -5.12
CA GLU A 93 -8.93 1.49 -5.35
C GLU A 93 -8.35 1.10 -6.70
N VAL A 94 -7.28 0.30 -6.69
CA VAL A 94 -6.51 0.01 -7.89
C VAL A 94 -7.02 -1.23 -8.58
N ARG A 95 -7.58 -1.05 -9.77
CA ARG A 95 -8.09 -2.15 -10.61
C ARG A 95 -7.55 -2.10 -12.02
N ASN A 96 -6.91 -1.01 -12.42
CA ASN A 96 -6.40 -0.85 -13.78
C ASN A 96 -5.21 0.08 -13.80
N GLU A 97 -4.59 0.21 -14.97
CA GLU A 97 -3.37 1.02 -15.12
C GLU A 97 -3.62 2.51 -14.89
N ASP A 98 -4.78 2.99 -15.27
CA ASP A 98 -5.07 4.41 -15.10
C ASP A 98 -4.98 4.81 -13.63
N THR A 99 -5.51 3.96 -12.76
CA THR A 99 -5.45 4.23 -11.34
C THR A 99 -4.03 4.12 -10.82
N VAL A 100 -3.24 3.18 -11.36
CA VAL A 100 -1.84 3.07 -10.99
C VAL A 100 -1.11 4.38 -11.30
N ASP A 101 -1.37 4.97 -12.46
CA ASP A 101 -0.73 6.23 -12.82
C ASP A 101 -1.12 7.34 -11.86
N GLU A 102 -2.38 7.37 -11.43
CA GLU A 102 -2.82 8.34 -10.44
C GLU A 102 -2.10 8.15 -9.12
N VAL A 103 -1.93 6.90 -8.71
CA VAL A 103 -1.23 6.59 -7.47
C VAL A 103 0.23 7.02 -7.57
N LYS A 104 0.88 6.76 -8.70
CA LYS A 104 2.27 7.17 -8.87
C LYS A 104 2.44 8.67 -8.72
N LEU A 105 1.53 9.43 -9.31
CA LEU A 105 1.58 10.89 -9.17
C LEU A 105 1.35 11.31 -7.71
N ALA A 106 0.39 10.69 -7.06
CA ALA A 106 0.10 11.01 -5.67
C ALA A 106 1.30 10.69 -4.77
N ILE A 107 2.02 9.61 -5.07
CA ILE A 107 3.22 9.25 -4.31
C ILE A 107 4.29 10.31 -4.49
N GLU A 108 4.48 10.81 -5.70
CA GLU A 108 5.46 11.87 -5.94
C GLU A 108 5.11 13.12 -5.15
N ILE A 109 3.85 13.48 -5.15
CA ILE A 109 3.40 14.65 -4.39
C ILE A 109 3.64 14.43 -2.89
N ARG A 110 3.30 13.24 -2.39
CA ARG A 110 3.51 12.94 -0.98
C ARG A 110 4.99 12.98 -0.61
N LYS A 111 5.83 12.44 -1.49
CA LYS A 111 7.27 12.47 -1.26
C LYS A 111 7.78 13.90 -1.19
N SER A 112 7.28 14.76 -2.05
CA SER A 112 7.65 16.16 -2.02
C SER A 112 7.23 16.82 -0.72
N GLU A 113 6.06 16.49 -0.22
CA GLU A 113 5.59 17.04 1.04
C GLU A 113 6.48 16.64 2.21
N ILE A 114 6.89 15.37 2.22
CA ILE A 114 7.80 14.90 3.27
C ILE A 114 9.12 15.65 3.21
N SER A 115 9.67 15.80 2.02
CA SER A 115 10.93 16.51 1.84
C SER A 115 10.82 17.98 2.18
N ALA A 116 9.71 18.63 1.79
CA ALA A 116 9.51 20.03 2.06
C ALA A 116 9.44 20.30 3.56
N LYS A 117 8.72 19.46 4.29
CA LYS A 117 8.64 19.60 5.74
C LYS A 117 10.00 19.48 6.38
N LYS A 118 10.80 18.56 5.87
CA LYS A 118 12.14 18.37 6.39
C LYS A 118 12.98 19.60 6.18
N LYS A 119 12.81 20.24 5.03
CA LYS A 119 13.58 21.45 4.72
C LYS A 119 13.14 22.65 5.55
N THR A 120 11.84 22.77 5.77
CA THR A 120 11.34 23.94 6.49
C THR A 120 11.62 23.88 7.97
N LYS A 121 12.14 22.79 8.44
CA LYS A 121 12.47 22.66 9.84
C LYS A 121 13.74 23.37 10.22
N GLN A 122 14.40 23.97 9.35
CA GLN A 122 15.65 24.62 9.63
C GLN A 122 15.55 25.82 10.56
#